data_f7af458d8b8c6b6aea483f9a3797d4d7
#
_entry.id   f7af458d8b8c6b6aea483f9a3797d4d7
#
_cell.length_a   1.000
_cell.length_b   1.000
_cell.length_c   1.000
_cell.angle_alpha   90.00
_cell.angle_beta   90.00
_cell.angle_gamma   90.00
#
_symmetry.space_group_name_H-M   'P 1'
#
loop_
_entity.id
_entity.type
_entity.pdbx_description
1 polymer ?
#
loop_
_entity_poly.entity_id
_entity_poly.type
_entity_poly.pdbx_seq_one_letter_code
_entity_poly.pdbx_strand_id
1 'polypeptide(L)'
;MRFFIANFILRRNKNMMDYESFKQKVMEEFISYMPERYSDCTIELRKVPKVNACLTGVVIIPKGKPRSYCSPTFYMERMYEQYLECDSFEQVMQNQAVYLEESIKFLPEDILKLDFDSLKEKIVFQIVNTKENQEMIRHCPHREFMDLSVVYRVIVNVDEHGVSGFLITNDIARAEDLSEDFLYRLAKKNTKKIFPFKSERIEDTMKRMMKRWGVADKDIKASFAGVDEIPMRDRVYVVSNEYEFFGANALLYSDVLKKVVKSIGTDCYILPSSVHDLVILSTETFSESSKLRTLVRDTNCEHVRLSDRLSDNIYRFSIVDGSLECVTEEAS
;
A
#
# COMPACT_ATOMS: atom_id res chain seq x y z
N MET A 1 14.48 -7.37 6.49
CA MET A 1 14.63 -7.76 7.92
C MET A 1 13.85 -9.00 8.29
N ARG A 2 12.55 -9.17 7.95
CA ARG A 2 11.78 -10.41 8.24
C ARG A 2 12.36 -11.66 7.57
N PHE A 3 12.84 -11.60 6.34
CA PHE A 3 13.54 -12.72 5.67
C PHE A 3 14.86 -13.10 6.37
N PHE A 4 15.59 -12.14 6.95
CA PHE A 4 16.78 -12.40 7.75
C PHE A 4 16.45 -13.01 9.11
N ILE A 5 15.34 -12.57 9.73
CA ILE A 5 14.82 -13.15 10.97
C ILE A 5 14.31 -14.57 10.73
N ALA A 6 13.61 -14.82 9.61
CA ALA A 6 13.16 -16.16 9.22
C ALA A 6 14.36 -17.12 9.04
N ASN A 7 15.43 -16.70 8.36
CA ASN A 7 16.66 -17.49 8.25
C ASN A 7 17.41 -17.69 9.58
N PHE A 8 17.27 -16.75 10.52
CA PHE A 8 17.84 -16.89 11.87
C PHE A 8 17.02 -17.86 12.76
N ILE A 9 15.68 -17.87 12.59
CA ILE A 9 14.76 -18.80 13.27
C ILE A 9 14.93 -20.21 12.71
N LEU A 10 15.08 -20.38 11.37
CA LEU A 10 15.36 -21.66 10.71
C LEU A 10 16.62 -22.36 11.24
N ARG A 11 17.61 -21.60 11.71
CA ARG A 11 18.81 -22.18 12.35
C ARG A 11 18.55 -22.69 13.77
N ARG A 12 17.42 -22.34 14.40
CA ARG A 12 17.07 -22.78 15.76
C ARG A 12 16.21 -24.04 15.78
N ASN A 13 15.40 -24.32 14.77
CA ASN A 13 14.52 -25.50 14.72
C ASN A 13 14.94 -26.43 13.58
N LYS A 14 15.61 -27.54 13.89
CA LYS A 14 16.08 -28.56 12.94
C LYS A 14 14.93 -29.29 12.21
N ASN A 15 13.68 -29.09 12.56
CA ASN A 15 12.53 -29.85 12.05
C ASN A 15 11.55 -29.04 11.16
N MET A 16 11.79 -27.75 10.93
CA MET A 16 10.90 -26.95 10.09
C MET A 16 11.14 -27.22 8.59
N MET A 17 10.07 -27.32 7.81
CA MET A 17 10.16 -27.43 6.36
C MET A 17 10.76 -26.15 5.77
N ASP A 18 11.59 -26.30 4.74
CA ASP A 18 11.98 -25.18 3.89
C ASP A 18 10.80 -24.72 3.01
N TYR A 19 10.98 -23.57 2.35
CA TYR A 19 9.92 -22.97 1.55
C TYR A 19 9.42 -23.84 0.40
N GLU A 20 10.32 -24.55 -0.31
CA GLU A 20 9.91 -25.41 -1.43
C GLU A 20 9.19 -26.66 -0.95
N SER A 21 9.62 -27.26 0.14
CA SER A 21 8.93 -28.41 0.78
C SER A 21 7.55 -27.99 1.30
N PHE A 22 7.43 -26.81 1.92
CA PHE A 22 6.15 -26.25 2.35
C PHE A 22 5.21 -26.02 1.17
N LYS A 23 5.70 -25.38 0.11
CA LYS A 23 4.95 -25.12 -1.11
C LYS A 23 4.46 -26.40 -1.79
N GLN A 24 5.29 -27.42 -1.87
CA GLN A 24 4.89 -28.73 -2.40
C GLN A 24 3.76 -29.32 -1.56
N LYS A 25 3.89 -29.33 -0.24
CA LYS A 25 2.87 -29.86 0.67
C LYS A 25 1.56 -29.07 0.58
N VAL A 26 1.60 -27.75 0.43
CA VAL A 26 0.40 -26.94 0.15
C VAL A 26 -0.28 -27.40 -1.14
N MET A 27 0.48 -27.62 -2.21
CA MET A 27 -0.09 -28.06 -3.50
C MET A 27 -0.75 -29.43 -3.40
N GLU A 28 -0.25 -30.32 -2.58
CA GLU A 28 -0.78 -31.66 -2.39
C GLU A 28 -1.99 -31.73 -1.45
N GLU A 29 -1.97 -30.93 -0.38
CA GLU A 29 -2.92 -31.11 0.74
C GLU A 29 -3.93 -29.95 0.90
N PHE A 30 -3.71 -28.76 0.30
CA PHE A 30 -4.51 -27.56 0.59
C PHE A 30 -6.03 -27.77 0.46
N ILE A 31 -6.47 -28.46 -0.61
CA ILE A 31 -7.91 -28.72 -0.83
C ILE A 31 -8.51 -29.59 0.27
N SER A 32 -7.77 -30.53 0.85
CA SER A 32 -8.28 -31.40 1.91
C SER A 32 -8.65 -30.67 3.21
N TYR A 33 -8.11 -29.46 3.40
CA TYR A 33 -8.45 -28.59 4.55
C TYR A 33 -9.62 -27.66 4.24
N MET A 34 -10.02 -27.53 2.97
CA MET A 34 -11.11 -26.63 2.57
C MET A 34 -12.47 -27.28 2.85
N PRO A 35 -13.55 -26.47 3.01
CA PRO A 35 -14.90 -27.00 3.13
C PRO A 35 -15.27 -27.96 1.99
N GLU A 36 -16.13 -28.94 2.27
CA GLU A 36 -16.50 -30.04 1.35
C GLU A 36 -16.94 -29.56 -0.05
N ARG A 37 -17.57 -28.39 -0.14
CA ARG A 37 -17.97 -27.77 -1.42
C ARG A 37 -16.80 -27.42 -2.37
N TYR A 38 -15.56 -27.50 -1.89
CA TYR A 38 -14.34 -27.29 -2.69
C TYR A 38 -13.62 -28.60 -3.04
N SER A 39 -14.15 -29.77 -2.65
CA SER A 39 -13.52 -31.07 -2.88
C SER A 39 -13.20 -31.37 -4.35
N ASP A 40 -14.03 -30.86 -5.28
CA ASP A 40 -13.84 -31.01 -6.73
C ASP A 40 -13.02 -29.89 -7.37
N CYS A 41 -12.46 -28.99 -6.56
CA CYS A 41 -11.64 -27.90 -7.04
C CYS A 41 -10.19 -28.33 -7.30
N THR A 42 -9.51 -27.58 -8.14
CA THR A 42 -8.06 -27.69 -8.37
C THR A 42 -7.36 -26.44 -7.88
N ILE A 43 -6.07 -26.56 -7.58
CA ILE A 43 -5.21 -25.45 -7.21
C ILE A 43 -4.37 -25.05 -8.41
N GLU A 44 -4.27 -23.74 -8.65
CA GLU A 44 -3.31 -23.16 -9.59
C GLU A 44 -2.43 -22.15 -8.89
N LEU A 45 -1.11 -22.23 -9.12
CA LEU A 45 -0.18 -21.19 -8.68
C LEU A 45 -0.09 -20.10 -9.74
N ARG A 46 -0.25 -18.85 -9.32
CA ARG A 46 -0.13 -17.68 -10.20
C ARG A 46 0.84 -16.66 -9.61
N LYS A 47 1.65 -16.07 -10.46
CA LYS A 47 2.38 -14.87 -10.07
C LYS A 47 1.39 -13.71 -9.94
N VAL A 48 1.32 -13.12 -8.76
CA VAL A 48 0.43 -11.99 -8.47
C VAL A 48 1.30 -10.77 -8.16
N PRO A 49 1.42 -9.85 -9.12
CA PRO A 49 2.11 -8.60 -8.87
C PRO A 49 1.42 -7.82 -7.75
N LYS A 50 2.20 -7.44 -6.76
CA LYS A 50 1.82 -6.54 -5.67
C LYS A 50 2.73 -5.33 -5.69
N VAL A 51 2.38 -4.30 -4.95
CA VAL A 51 3.26 -3.13 -4.82
C VAL A 51 4.63 -3.57 -4.27
N ASN A 52 5.67 -3.27 -5.01
CA ASN A 52 7.07 -3.58 -4.72
C ASN A 52 7.35 -5.08 -4.49
N ALA A 53 6.47 -5.97 -4.93
CA ALA A 53 6.63 -7.41 -4.74
C ALA A 53 5.91 -8.22 -5.83
N CYS A 54 6.34 -9.44 -6.02
CA CYS A 54 5.61 -10.44 -6.79
C CYS A 54 5.38 -11.65 -5.89
N LEU A 55 4.13 -11.92 -5.54
CA LEU A 55 3.75 -13.02 -4.66
C LEU A 55 3.23 -14.22 -5.47
N THR A 56 3.38 -15.40 -4.90
CA THR A 56 2.82 -16.64 -5.43
C THR A 56 1.39 -16.80 -4.91
N GLY A 57 0.41 -16.52 -5.77
CA GLY A 57 -1.00 -16.71 -5.46
C GLY A 57 -1.38 -18.18 -5.58
N VAL A 58 -2.05 -18.71 -4.57
CA VAL A 58 -2.72 -20.03 -4.57
C VAL A 58 -4.20 -19.77 -4.85
N VAL A 59 -4.65 -20.16 -6.03
CA VAL A 59 -6.01 -19.91 -6.51
C VAL A 59 -6.78 -21.22 -6.57
N ILE A 60 -7.96 -21.27 -5.96
CA ILE A 60 -8.88 -22.42 -6.00
C ILE A 60 -9.79 -22.24 -7.23
N ILE A 61 -9.77 -23.21 -8.13
CA ILE A 61 -10.57 -23.19 -9.35
C ILE A 61 -11.58 -24.35 -9.30
N PRO A 62 -12.90 -24.05 -9.26
CA PRO A 62 -13.93 -25.09 -9.35
C PRO A 62 -13.87 -25.81 -10.69
N LYS A 63 -14.14 -27.11 -10.69
CA LYS A 63 -14.18 -27.94 -11.90
C LYS A 63 -15.13 -27.36 -12.96
N GLY A 64 -14.64 -27.21 -14.18
CA GLY A 64 -15.43 -26.69 -15.30
C GLY A 64 -15.57 -25.16 -15.34
N LYS A 65 -14.96 -24.43 -14.41
CA LYS A 65 -14.89 -22.97 -14.50
C LYS A 65 -13.65 -22.51 -15.29
N PRO A 66 -13.76 -21.39 -16.03
CA PRO A 66 -12.61 -20.86 -16.77
C PRO A 66 -11.53 -20.34 -15.81
N ARG A 67 -10.29 -20.23 -16.33
CA ARG A 67 -9.17 -19.65 -15.57
C ARG A 67 -9.41 -18.21 -15.09
N SER A 68 -10.32 -17.48 -15.73
CA SER A 68 -10.74 -16.12 -15.35
C SER A 68 -11.71 -16.08 -14.17
N TYR A 69 -12.09 -17.23 -13.62
CA TYR A 69 -12.99 -17.29 -12.46
C TYR A 69 -12.43 -16.49 -11.28
N CYS A 70 -13.25 -15.59 -10.76
CA CYS A 70 -12.90 -14.78 -9.58
C CYS A 70 -12.98 -15.65 -8.32
N SER A 71 -11.84 -15.88 -7.71
CA SER A 71 -11.72 -16.65 -6.45
C SER A 71 -10.81 -15.90 -5.48
N PRO A 72 -11.06 -15.98 -4.19
CA PRO A 72 -10.09 -15.53 -3.20
C PRO A 72 -8.72 -16.12 -3.47
N THR A 73 -7.69 -15.30 -3.39
CA THR A 73 -6.30 -15.70 -3.63
C THR A 73 -5.55 -15.71 -2.31
N PHE A 74 -4.96 -16.83 -1.98
CA PHE A 74 -4.04 -16.97 -0.86
C PHE A 74 -2.62 -16.72 -1.34
N TYR A 75 -1.75 -16.25 -0.45
CA TYR A 75 -0.36 -15.97 -0.81
C TYR A 75 0.58 -16.94 -0.12
N MET A 76 1.31 -17.72 -0.91
CA MET A 76 2.22 -18.76 -0.45
C MET A 76 3.22 -18.22 0.57
N GLU A 77 3.80 -17.05 0.29
CA GLU A 77 4.80 -16.42 1.14
C GLU A 77 4.22 -16.06 2.52
N ARG A 78 2.97 -15.59 2.56
CA ARG A 78 2.28 -15.27 3.83
C ARG A 78 1.93 -16.53 4.62
N MET A 79 1.50 -17.58 3.95
CA MET A 79 1.24 -18.87 4.60
C MET A 79 2.53 -19.45 5.19
N TYR A 80 3.65 -19.31 4.47
CA TYR A 80 4.94 -19.76 4.97
C TYR A 80 5.44 -18.92 6.15
N GLU A 81 5.24 -17.59 6.15
CA GLU A 81 5.52 -16.73 7.30
C GLU A 81 4.72 -17.18 8.55
N GLN A 82 3.43 -17.45 8.39
CA GLN A 82 2.59 -17.97 9.47
C GLN A 82 3.08 -19.33 9.98
N TYR A 83 3.51 -20.23 9.08
CA TYR A 83 4.08 -21.51 9.44
C TYR A 83 5.36 -21.34 10.28
N LEU A 84 6.24 -20.41 9.90
CA LEU A 84 7.45 -20.11 10.67
C LEU A 84 7.15 -19.54 12.07
N GLU A 85 5.98 -18.91 12.25
CA GLU A 85 5.57 -18.33 13.53
C GLU A 85 4.92 -19.39 14.46
N CYS A 86 4.07 -20.29 13.93
CA CYS A 86 3.30 -21.26 14.73
C CYS A 86 3.83 -22.70 14.72
N ASP A 87 4.79 -23.01 13.85
CA ASP A 87 5.38 -24.36 13.67
C ASP A 87 4.35 -25.47 13.41
N SER A 88 3.20 -25.12 12.82
CA SER A 88 2.12 -26.07 12.52
C SER A 88 1.53 -25.82 11.14
N PHE A 89 1.78 -26.75 10.21
CA PHE A 89 1.21 -26.72 8.87
C PHE A 89 -0.31 -26.81 8.90
N GLU A 90 -0.85 -27.72 9.71
CA GLU A 90 -2.28 -27.97 9.86
C GLU A 90 -3.01 -26.72 10.33
N GLN A 91 -2.45 -26.02 11.30
CA GLN A 91 -3.05 -24.78 11.82
C GLN A 91 -3.07 -23.68 10.75
N VAL A 92 -1.99 -23.53 9.97
CA VAL A 92 -1.96 -22.56 8.86
C VAL A 92 -3.05 -22.90 7.84
N MET A 93 -3.19 -24.17 7.44
CA MET A 93 -4.21 -24.57 6.46
C MET A 93 -5.64 -24.35 6.99
N GLN A 94 -5.91 -24.67 8.24
CA GLN A 94 -7.20 -24.41 8.89
C GLN A 94 -7.51 -22.91 8.94
N ASN A 95 -6.54 -22.07 9.24
CA ASN A 95 -6.71 -20.60 9.22
C ASN A 95 -7.08 -20.10 7.81
N GLN A 96 -6.49 -20.68 6.75
CA GLN A 96 -6.85 -20.31 5.38
C GLN A 96 -8.29 -20.76 5.04
N ALA A 97 -8.76 -21.90 5.54
CA ALA A 97 -10.14 -22.34 5.33
C ALA A 97 -11.15 -21.38 5.99
N VAL A 98 -10.87 -20.95 7.22
CA VAL A 98 -11.69 -19.94 7.91
C VAL A 98 -11.69 -18.63 7.14
N TYR A 99 -10.51 -18.15 6.71
CA TYR A 99 -10.38 -16.95 5.91
C TYR A 99 -11.17 -16.99 4.60
N LEU A 100 -11.19 -18.15 3.92
CA LEU A 100 -11.98 -18.35 2.70
C LEU A 100 -13.48 -18.16 2.97
N GLU A 101 -14.01 -18.81 4.00
CA GLU A 101 -15.42 -18.73 4.36
C GLU A 101 -15.84 -17.30 4.73
N GLU A 102 -15.02 -16.62 5.50
CA GLU A 102 -15.26 -15.23 5.89
C GLU A 102 -15.18 -14.29 4.70
N SER A 103 -14.14 -14.42 3.88
CA SER A 103 -13.94 -13.57 2.69
C SER A 103 -15.11 -13.62 1.72
N ILE A 104 -15.70 -14.80 1.51
CA ILE A 104 -16.85 -14.95 0.59
C ILE A 104 -18.11 -14.33 1.16
N LYS A 105 -18.33 -14.42 2.47
CA LYS A 105 -19.51 -13.82 3.13
C LYS A 105 -19.55 -12.29 3.00
N PHE A 106 -18.39 -11.67 2.94
CA PHE A 106 -18.26 -10.21 2.91
C PHE A 106 -18.06 -9.64 1.51
N LEU A 107 -18.03 -10.46 0.45
CA LEU A 107 -17.95 -9.95 -0.92
C LEU A 107 -19.30 -9.42 -1.38
N PRO A 108 -19.42 -8.13 -1.71
CA PRO A 108 -20.63 -7.58 -2.29
C PRO A 108 -21.01 -8.28 -3.61
N GLU A 109 -22.31 -8.38 -3.91
CA GLU A 109 -22.78 -9.05 -5.14
C GLU A 109 -22.26 -8.40 -6.42
N ASP A 110 -22.11 -7.07 -6.44
CA ASP A 110 -21.56 -6.32 -7.57
C ASP A 110 -20.10 -6.71 -7.86
N ILE A 111 -19.32 -7.03 -6.81
CA ILE A 111 -17.95 -7.55 -6.97
C ILE A 111 -17.98 -8.98 -7.52
N LEU A 112 -18.87 -9.84 -7.01
CA LEU A 112 -19.00 -11.22 -7.49
C LEU A 112 -19.44 -11.28 -8.95
N LYS A 113 -20.27 -10.32 -9.39
CA LYS A 113 -20.78 -10.22 -10.78
C LYS A 113 -19.89 -9.39 -11.69
N LEU A 114 -18.86 -8.69 -11.12
CA LEU A 114 -18.02 -7.70 -11.82
C LEU A 114 -18.87 -6.70 -12.64
N ASP A 115 -19.94 -6.19 -12.03
CA ASP A 115 -20.74 -5.13 -12.64
C ASP A 115 -19.98 -3.80 -12.56
N PHE A 116 -19.21 -3.51 -13.60
CA PHE A 116 -18.37 -2.33 -13.66
C PHE A 116 -19.14 -1.01 -13.64
N ASP A 117 -20.40 -0.98 -14.08
CA ASP A 117 -21.21 0.23 -13.99
C ASP A 117 -21.41 0.67 -12.54
N SER A 118 -21.66 -0.28 -11.65
CA SER A 118 -21.77 -0.03 -10.21
C SER A 118 -20.41 0.26 -9.54
N LEU A 119 -19.30 -0.24 -10.11
CA LEU A 119 -17.95 -0.10 -9.57
C LEU A 119 -17.25 1.21 -9.99
N LYS A 120 -17.76 1.93 -10.99
CA LYS A 120 -17.14 3.18 -11.49
C LYS A 120 -16.88 4.21 -10.38
N GLU A 121 -17.78 4.35 -9.41
CA GLU A 121 -17.61 5.27 -8.28
C GLU A 121 -16.59 4.81 -7.24
N LYS A 122 -16.14 3.55 -7.31
CA LYS A 122 -15.16 2.94 -6.41
C LYS A 122 -13.75 2.91 -6.99
N ILE A 123 -13.54 3.44 -8.20
CA ILE A 123 -12.23 3.49 -8.86
C ILE A 123 -11.43 4.65 -8.30
N VAL A 124 -10.24 4.35 -7.79
CA VAL A 124 -9.32 5.33 -7.18
C VAL A 124 -7.91 5.22 -7.74
N PHE A 125 -7.08 6.22 -7.48
CA PHE A 125 -5.66 6.18 -7.72
C PHE A 125 -4.91 5.33 -6.69
N GLN A 126 -3.81 4.74 -7.13
CA GLN A 126 -2.68 4.38 -6.29
C GLN A 126 -1.40 4.78 -7.00
N ILE A 127 -0.56 5.59 -6.35
CA ILE A 127 0.79 5.85 -6.84
C ILE A 127 1.74 4.76 -6.34
N VAL A 128 2.68 4.39 -7.20
CA VAL A 128 3.68 3.35 -6.93
C VAL A 128 5.02 3.78 -7.51
N ASN A 129 6.11 3.25 -6.98
CA ASN A 129 7.43 3.44 -7.57
C ASN A 129 7.50 2.79 -8.95
N THR A 130 7.87 3.54 -9.99
CA THR A 130 7.89 3.04 -11.36
C THR A 130 8.91 1.92 -11.53
N LYS A 131 10.12 2.11 -11.00
CA LYS A 131 11.24 1.17 -11.17
C LYS A 131 10.96 -0.16 -10.45
N GLU A 132 10.49 -0.09 -9.22
CA GLU A 132 10.24 -1.28 -8.40
C GLU A 132 8.98 -2.06 -8.83
N ASN A 133 8.10 -1.45 -9.63
CA ASN A 133 6.82 -2.04 -10.03
C ASN A 133 6.68 -2.28 -11.55
N GLN A 134 7.77 -2.36 -12.29
CA GLN A 134 7.73 -2.51 -13.74
C GLN A 134 6.90 -3.70 -14.23
N GLU A 135 7.00 -4.84 -13.53
CA GLU A 135 6.21 -6.03 -13.88
C GLU A 135 4.70 -5.79 -13.68
N MET A 136 4.31 -5.17 -12.57
CA MET A 136 2.92 -4.81 -12.31
C MET A 136 2.39 -3.80 -13.34
N ILE A 137 3.18 -2.77 -13.65
CA ILE A 137 2.82 -1.67 -14.54
C ILE A 137 2.57 -2.18 -15.98
N ARG A 138 3.35 -3.16 -16.47
CA ARG A 138 3.13 -3.78 -17.79
C ARG A 138 1.75 -4.44 -17.93
N HIS A 139 1.17 -4.87 -16.83
CA HIS A 139 -0.09 -5.61 -16.81
C HIS A 139 -1.31 -4.78 -16.40
N CYS A 140 -1.17 -3.46 -16.23
CA CYS A 140 -2.28 -2.59 -15.88
C CYS A 140 -2.25 -1.25 -16.63
N PRO A 141 -3.39 -0.59 -16.87
CA PRO A 141 -3.41 0.79 -17.28
C PRO A 141 -2.70 1.64 -16.25
N HIS A 142 -1.83 2.53 -16.73
CA HIS A 142 -1.03 3.39 -15.85
C HIS A 142 -0.68 4.70 -16.54
N ARG A 143 -0.29 5.68 -15.74
CA ARG A 143 0.21 6.98 -16.20
C ARG A 143 1.50 7.30 -15.47
N GLU A 144 2.53 7.71 -16.20
CA GLU A 144 3.79 8.16 -15.62
C GLU A 144 3.62 9.49 -14.88
N PHE A 145 4.28 9.60 -13.73
CA PHE A 145 4.30 10.80 -12.90
C PHE A 145 5.68 10.92 -12.23
N MET A 146 6.61 11.62 -12.84
CA MET A 146 8.01 11.71 -12.42
C MET A 146 8.67 10.32 -12.31
N ASP A 147 9.18 9.95 -11.14
CA ASP A 147 9.73 8.61 -10.85
C ASP A 147 8.67 7.61 -10.37
N LEU A 148 7.41 8.04 -10.36
CA LEU A 148 6.26 7.25 -9.94
C LEU A 148 5.35 6.92 -11.11
N SER A 149 4.48 5.95 -10.89
CA SER A 149 3.37 5.61 -11.80
C SER A 149 2.04 5.62 -11.06
N VAL A 150 1.03 6.18 -11.71
CA VAL A 150 -0.35 6.15 -11.25
C VAL A 150 -1.01 4.90 -11.81
N VAL A 151 -1.55 4.04 -10.95
CA VAL A 151 -2.34 2.86 -11.31
C VAL A 151 -3.76 2.99 -10.73
N TYR A 152 -4.68 2.15 -11.19
CA TYR A 152 -6.10 2.27 -10.87
C TYR A 152 -6.59 1.04 -10.10
N ARG A 153 -7.33 1.26 -9.03
CA ARG A 153 -7.89 0.19 -8.19
C ARG A 153 -9.39 0.39 -7.99
N VAL A 154 -10.11 -0.71 -7.93
CA VAL A 154 -11.47 -0.72 -7.39
C VAL A 154 -11.39 -0.98 -5.90
N ILE A 155 -11.99 -0.10 -5.10
CA ILE A 155 -12.10 -0.28 -3.64
C ILE A 155 -13.36 -1.05 -3.33
N VAL A 156 -13.21 -2.15 -2.61
CA VAL A 156 -14.32 -3.01 -2.15
C VAL A 156 -14.80 -2.56 -0.80
N ASN A 157 -13.88 -2.42 0.16
CA ASN A 157 -14.15 -1.98 1.52
C ASN A 157 -13.02 -1.11 2.06
N VAL A 158 -13.39 -0.16 2.93
CA VAL A 158 -12.48 0.67 3.70
C VAL A 158 -12.97 0.69 5.14
N ASP A 159 -12.14 0.23 6.06
CA ASP A 159 -12.42 0.28 7.49
C ASP A 159 -11.13 0.53 8.30
N GLU A 160 -11.24 0.51 9.63
CA GLU A 160 -10.10 0.72 10.54
C GLU A 160 -9.01 -0.37 10.45
N HIS A 161 -9.33 -1.53 9.86
CA HIS A 161 -8.40 -2.65 9.69
C HIS A 161 -7.66 -2.61 8.35
N GLY A 162 -8.18 -1.84 7.38
CA GLY A 162 -7.52 -1.74 6.09
C GLY A 162 -8.41 -1.33 4.93
N VAL A 163 -7.79 -1.42 3.76
CA VAL A 163 -8.45 -1.20 2.46
C VAL A 163 -8.38 -2.49 1.66
N SER A 164 -9.53 -3.04 1.33
CA SER A 164 -9.63 -4.16 0.40
C SER A 164 -10.03 -3.66 -1.00
N GLY A 165 -9.53 -4.36 -2.01
CA GLY A 165 -9.79 -3.99 -3.40
C GLY A 165 -8.85 -4.70 -4.37
N PHE A 166 -9.03 -4.47 -5.66
CA PHE A 166 -8.23 -5.09 -6.69
C PHE A 166 -7.71 -4.07 -7.71
N LEU A 167 -6.58 -4.41 -8.33
CA LEU A 167 -5.97 -3.63 -9.40
C LEU A 167 -6.79 -3.83 -10.69
N ILE A 168 -7.05 -2.76 -11.41
CA ILE A 168 -7.61 -2.83 -12.77
C ILE A 168 -6.47 -3.26 -13.70
N THR A 169 -6.56 -4.48 -14.21
CA THR A 169 -5.59 -5.02 -15.16
C THR A 169 -5.92 -4.61 -16.59
N ASN A 170 -4.98 -4.80 -17.52
CA ASN A 170 -5.23 -4.58 -18.95
C ASN A 170 -6.34 -5.49 -19.50
N ASP A 171 -6.51 -6.69 -18.93
CA ASP A 171 -7.57 -7.60 -19.34
C ASP A 171 -8.93 -7.08 -18.88
N ILE A 172 -9.05 -6.61 -17.64
CA ILE A 172 -10.26 -5.97 -17.15
C ILE A 172 -10.57 -4.72 -17.97
N ALA A 173 -9.58 -3.85 -18.19
CA ALA A 173 -9.77 -2.62 -18.93
C ALA A 173 -10.26 -2.87 -20.36
N ARG A 174 -9.74 -3.90 -21.04
CA ARG A 174 -10.21 -4.30 -22.38
C ARG A 174 -11.61 -4.90 -22.37
N ALA A 175 -11.91 -5.77 -21.41
CA ALA A 175 -13.21 -6.40 -21.30
C ALA A 175 -14.35 -5.40 -21.07
N GLU A 176 -14.04 -4.32 -20.33
CA GLU A 176 -15.00 -3.29 -19.92
C GLU A 176 -14.88 -1.98 -20.73
N ASP A 177 -14.11 -1.99 -21.81
CA ASP A 177 -13.85 -0.82 -22.69
C ASP A 177 -13.42 0.45 -21.90
N LEU A 178 -12.52 0.28 -20.94
CA LEU A 178 -12.03 1.34 -20.07
C LEU A 178 -10.70 1.90 -20.59
N SER A 179 -10.74 3.08 -21.20
CA SER A 179 -9.50 3.78 -21.56
C SER A 179 -8.78 4.34 -20.30
N GLU A 180 -7.45 4.49 -20.40
CA GLU A 180 -6.66 5.06 -19.30
C GLU A 180 -7.13 6.47 -18.91
N ASP A 181 -7.41 7.33 -19.92
CA ASP A 181 -7.93 8.68 -19.68
C ASP A 181 -9.30 8.68 -18.97
N PHE A 182 -10.15 7.71 -19.26
CA PHE A 182 -11.43 7.56 -18.56
C PHE A 182 -11.21 7.14 -17.11
N LEU A 183 -10.34 6.17 -16.86
CA LEU A 183 -9.95 5.73 -15.52
C LEU A 183 -9.34 6.90 -14.71
N TYR A 184 -8.47 7.69 -15.35
CA TYR A 184 -7.85 8.84 -14.69
C TYR A 184 -8.90 9.88 -14.23
N ARG A 185 -9.86 10.22 -15.09
CA ARG A 185 -10.92 11.17 -14.73
C ARG A 185 -11.79 10.67 -13.59
N LEU A 186 -12.19 9.41 -13.61
CA LEU A 186 -12.96 8.80 -12.52
C LEU A 186 -12.17 8.79 -11.22
N ALA A 187 -10.96 8.26 -11.24
CA ALA A 187 -10.13 8.12 -10.06
C ALA A 187 -9.79 9.49 -9.46
N LYS A 188 -9.55 10.52 -10.29
CA LYS A 188 -9.29 11.89 -9.82
C LYS A 188 -10.43 12.46 -8.96
N LYS A 189 -11.68 12.16 -9.33
CA LYS A 189 -12.88 12.57 -8.56
C LYS A 189 -13.06 11.70 -7.33
N ASN A 190 -12.99 10.38 -7.52
CA ASN A 190 -13.38 9.40 -6.50
C ASN A 190 -12.38 9.33 -5.36
N THR A 191 -11.07 9.45 -5.65
CA THR A 191 -10.03 9.37 -4.62
C THR A 191 -10.23 10.43 -3.54
N LYS A 192 -10.57 11.68 -3.91
CA LYS A 192 -10.88 12.72 -2.93
C LYS A 192 -12.16 12.46 -2.14
N LYS A 193 -13.14 11.78 -2.75
CA LYS A 193 -14.43 11.46 -2.12
C LYS A 193 -14.26 10.31 -1.12
N ILE A 194 -13.53 9.27 -1.51
CA ILE A 194 -13.35 8.05 -0.69
C ILE A 194 -12.27 8.26 0.37
N PHE A 195 -11.19 8.98 0.02
CA PHE A 195 -10.06 9.28 0.88
C PHE A 195 -9.87 10.80 1.04
N PRO A 196 -10.72 11.48 1.82
CA PRO A 196 -10.60 12.92 2.04
C PRO A 196 -9.24 13.26 2.66
N PHE A 197 -8.45 14.06 1.94
CA PHE A 197 -7.11 14.44 2.42
C PHE A 197 -7.19 15.38 3.61
N LYS A 198 -6.33 15.12 4.59
CA LYS A 198 -6.08 15.97 5.74
C LYS A 198 -4.60 16.28 5.86
N SER A 199 -4.31 17.42 6.44
CA SER A 199 -2.96 17.79 6.86
C SER A 199 -2.97 18.13 8.33
N GLU A 200 -1.96 17.68 9.05
CA GLU A 200 -1.76 17.99 10.46
C GLU A 200 -0.27 18.21 10.75
N ARG A 201 0.06 18.82 11.87
CA ARG A 201 1.45 18.92 12.30
C ARG A 201 2.01 17.55 12.65
N ILE A 202 3.29 17.33 12.38
CA ILE A 202 3.94 16.05 12.68
C ILE A 202 3.83 15.70 14.17
N GLU A 203 3.86 16.70 15.04
CA GLU A 203 3.73 16.52 16.48
C GLU A 203 2.35 15.96 16.87
N ASP A 204 1.29 16.38 16.18
CA ASP A 204 -0.07 15.91 16.46
C ASP A 204 -0.23 14.46 15.99
N THR A 205 0.38 14.10 14.85
CA THR A 205 0.52 12.70 14.40
C THR A 205 1.27 11.87 15.44
N MET A 206 2.42 12.34 15.92
CA MET A 206 3.23 11.64 16.92
C MET A 206 2.48 11.47 18.25
N LYS A 207 1.80 12.50 18.74
CA LYS A 207 0.96 12.42 19.95
C LYS A 207 -0.11 11.33 19.81
N ARG A 208 -0.78 11.26 18.64
CA ARG A 208 -1.79 10.23 18.36
C ARG A 208 -1.18 8.83 18.36
N MET A 209 -0.01 8.65 17.73
CA MET A 209 0.70 7.37 17.73
C MET A 209 1.12 6.94 19.14
N MET A 210 1.69 7.85 19.94
CA MET A 210 2.08 7.56 21.33
C MET A 210 0.88 7.14 22.19
N LYS A 211 -0.29 7.77 21.99
CA LYS A 211 -1.55 7.34 22.62
C LYS A 211 -1.94 5.91 22.23
N ARG A 212 -1.87 5.57 20.96
CA ARG A 212 -2.15 4.20 20.47
C ARG A 212 -1.19 3.17 21.07
N TRP A 213 0.05 3.57 21.40
CA TRP A 213 1.05 2.72 22.09
C TRP A 213 0.90 2.69 23.60
N GLY A 214 -0.13 3.34 24.16
CA GLY A 214 -0.41 3.33 25.59
C GLY A 214 0.47 4.26 26.43
N VAL A 215 1.17 5.21 25.80
CA VAL A 215 1.97 6.22 26.54
C VAL A 215 1.03 7.15 27.31
N ALA A 216 1.34 7.41 28.57
CA ALA A 216 0.51 8.24 29.44
C ALA A 216 0.45 9.70 28.96
N ASP A 217 -0.72 10.33 29.05
CA ASP A 217 -0.96 11.72 28.59
C ASP A 217 0.02 12.74 29.20
N LYS A 218 0.45 12.54 30.44
CA LYS A 218 1.44 13.40 31.12
C LYS A 218 2.81 13.37 30.43
N ASP A 219 3.24 12.18 29.98
CA ASP A 219 4.54 11.97 29.34
C ASP A 219 4.48 12.48 27.90
N ILE A 220 3.35 12.31 27.22
CA ILE A 220 3.10 12.92 25.91
C ILE A 220 3.17 14.45 26.00
N LYS A 221 2.49 15.06 26.97
CA LYS A 221 2.55 16.52 27.17
C LYS A 221 3.97 17.03 27.47
N ALA A 222 4.72 16.31 28.29
CA ALA A 222 6.11 16.66 28.60
C ALA A 222 7.03 16.60 27.36
N SER A 223 6.85 15.57 26.52
CA SER A 223 7.65 15.38 25.30
C SER A 223 7.42 16.47 24.24
N PHE A 224 6.27 17.14 24.26
CA PHE A 224 5.92 18.19 23.29
C PHE A 224 5.76 19.58 23.93
N ALA A 225 6.40 19.79 25.10
CA ALA A 225 6.42 21.12 25.70
C ALA A 225 7.16 22.12 24.80
N GLY A 226 6.58 23.32 24.58
CA GLY A 226 7.16 24.37 23.73
C GLY A 226 6.98 24.21 22.22
N VAL A 227 6.42 23.09 21.75
CA VAL A 227 6.20 22.85 20.32
C VAL A 227 5.25 23.88 19.68
N ASP A 228 4.32 24.44 20.42
CA ASP A 228 3.40 25.46 19.92
C ASP A 228 4.09 26.82 19.65
N GLU A 229 5.29 27.05 20.21
CA GLU A 229 6.12 28.24 19.99
C GLU A 229 6.91 28.18 18.67
N ILE A 230 6.98 27.01 18.00
CA ILE A 230 7.65 26.84 16.71
C ILE A 230 6.96 27.75 15.66
N PRO A 231 7.70 28.62 14.97
CA PRO A 231 7.15 29.46 13.91
C PRO A 231 6.50 28.62 12.81
N MET A 232 5.43 29.12 12.18
CA MET A 232 4.69 28.33 11.17
C MET A 232 5.58 27.84 10.01
N ARG A 233 6.54 28.65 9.58
CA ARG A 233 7.48 28.29 8.50
C ARG A 233 8.42 27.14 8.87
N ASP A 234 8.69 26.94 10.17
CA ASP A 234 9.60 25.90 10.66
C ASP A 234 8.87 24.59 11.04
N ARG A 235 7.53 24.61 10.92
CA ARG A 235 6.70 23.44 11.22
C ARG A 235 6.77 22.42 10.11
N VAL A 236 6.73 21.17 10.51
CA VAL A 236 6.63 20.00 9.63
C VAL A 236 5.19 19.51 9.61
N TYR A 237 4.66 19.26 8.43
CA TYR A 237 3.31 18.79 8.24
C TYR A 237 3.30 17.37 7.65
N VAL A 238 2.33 16.57 8.10
CA VAL A 238 2.00 15.28 7.49
C VAL A 238 0.71 15.42 6.71
N VAL A 239 0.70 14.97 5.47
CA VAL A 239 -0.50 14.90 4.63
C VAL A 239 -0.85 13.43 4.42
N SER A 240 -2.07 13.08 4.79
CA SER A 240 -2.65 11.76 4.62
C SER A 240 -4.17 11.87 4.46
N ASN A 241 -4.94 10.92 4.94
CA ASN A 241 -6.40 10.96 5.04
C ASN A 241 -6.85 10.31 6.36
N GLU A 242 -8.16 10.29 6.61
CA GLU A 242 -8.70 9.75 7.86
C GLU A 242 -8.41 8.25 8.08
N TYR A 243 -8.28 7.50 6.99
CA TYR A 243 -8.02 6.06 7.03
C TYR A 243 -6.54 5.72 7.09
N GLU A 244 -5.64 6.70 6.88
CA GLU A 244 -4.18 6.52 6.80
C GLU A 244 -3.75 5.53 5.69
N PHE A 245 -4.55 5.43 4.59
CA PHE A 245 -4.26 4.61 3.40
C PHE A 245 -4.19 5.45 2.14
N PHE A 246 -3.17 5.21 1.29
CA PHE A 246 -2.97 5.89 0.00
C PHE A 246 -2.90 7.41 0.09
N GLY A 247 -2.53 7.97 1.25
CA GLY A 247 -2.46 9.42 1.45
C GLY A 247 -1.42 10.11 0.59
N ALA A 248 -0.38 9.39 0.16
CA ALA A 248 0.62 9.92 -0.79
C ALA A 248 0.02 10.28 -2.15
N ASN A 249 -1.19 9.80 -2.51
CA ASN A 249 -1.92 10.28 -3.68
C ASN A 249 -2.15 11.80 -3.66
N ALA A 250 -1.98 12.47 -2.52
CA ALA A 250 -2.01 13.93 -2.42
C ALA A 250 -1.03 14.63 -3.37
N LEU A 251 0.06 13.96 -3.80
CA LEU A 251 0.98 14.44 -4.83
C LEU A 251 0.27 14.78 -6.15
N LEU A 252 -0.82 14.10 -6.48
CA LEU A 252 -1.61 14.32 -7.70
C LEU A 252 -2.59 15.51 -7.59
N TYR A 253 -2.64 16.17 -6.44
CA TYR A 253 -3.64 17.21 -6.14
C TYR A 253 -2.97 18.51 -5.69
N SER A 254 -2.63 19.36 -6.65
CA SER A 254 -1.96 20.64 -6.40
C SER A 254 -2.73 21.55 -5.43
N ASP A 255 -4.07 21.46 -5.41
CA ASP A 255 -4.90 22.25 -4.48
C ASP A 255 -4.76 21.78 -3.02
N VAL A 256 -4.50 20.49 -2.81
CA VAL A 256 -4.22 19.93 -1.47
C VAL A 256 -2.85 20.42 -0.99
N LEU A 257 -1.82 20.26 -1.83
CA LEU A 257 -0.47 20.71 -1.51
C LEU A 257 -0.40 22.23 -1.29
N LYS A 258 -1.06 23.01 -2.16
CA LYS A 258 -1.13 24.48 -2.03
C LYS A 258 -1.66 24.96 -0.69
N LYS A 259 -2.63 24.24 -0.09
CA LYS A 259 -3.16 24.63 1.23
C LYS A 259 -2.08 24.56 2.31
N VAL A 260 -1.30 23.48 2.32
CA VAL A 260 -0.24 23.27 3.32
C VAL A 260 0.91 24.25 3.08
N VAL A 261 1.38 24.34 1.84
CA VAL A 261 2.49 25.23 1.46
C VAL A 261 2.18 26.70 1.75
N LYS A 262 0.94 27.14 1.51
CA LYS A 262 0.49 28.50 1.90
C LYS A 262 0.50 28.72 3.41
N SER A 263 0.23 27.69 4.22
CA SER A 263 0.31 27.81 5.68
C SER A 263 1.76 27.93 6.17
N ILE A 264 2.70 27.30 5.46
CA ILE A 264 4.14 27.41 5.75
C ILE A 264 4.68 28.77 5.26
N GLY A 265 4.25 29.21 4.07
CA GLY A 265 4.57 30.54 3.52
C GLY A 265 5.80 30.58 2.62
N THR A 266 6.44 29.45 2.33
CA THR A 266 7.64 29.31 1.49
C THR A 266 7.50 28.15 0.52
N ASP A 267 8.42 28.00 -0.41
CA ASP A 267 8.59 26.73 -1.15
C ASP A 267 8.82 25.58 -0.15
N CYS A 268 8.38 24.41 -0.51
CA CYS A 268 8.46 23.26 0.38
C CYS A 268 9.07 22.03 -0.29
N TYR A 269 9.83 21.27 0.49
CA TYR A 269 10.13 19.89 0.16
C TYR A 269 8.98 19.00 0.60
N ILE A 270 8.72 17.97 -0.21
CA ILE A 270 7.74 16.92 0.04
C ILE A 270 8.50 15.60 0.04
N LEU A 271 8.46 14.91 1.17
CA LEU A 271 9.11 13.63 1.39
C LEU A 271 8.04 12.53 1.31
N PRO A 272 8.14 11.60 0.36
CA PRO A 272 7.23 10.47 0.25
C PRO A 272 7.64 9.38 1.24
N SER A 273 7.32 9.56 2.53
CA SER A 273 7.73 8.61 3.56
C SER A 273 7.16 7.22 3.34
N SER A 274 5.96 7.14 2.73
CA SER A 274 5.34 5.88 2.35
C SER A 274 4.26 6.11 1.28
N VAL A 275 3.61 5.04 0.81
CA VAL A 275 2.38 5.14 -0.01
C VAL A 275 1.21 5.75 0.78
N HIS A 276 1.33 5.85 2.10
CA HIS A 276 0.25 6.23 3.01
C HIS A 276 0.27 7.71 3.41
N ASP A 277 1.41 8.36 3.34
CA ASP A 277 1.58 9.74 3.79
C ASP A 277 2.72 10.48 3.09
N LEU A 278 2.69 11.80 3.21
CA LEU A 278 3.73 12.73 2.76
C LEU A 278 4.14 13.60 3.93
N VAL A 279 5.43 13.85 4.08
CA VAL A 279 5.96 14.84 5.01
C VAL A 279 6.29 16.11 4.22
N ILE A 280 5.79 17.27 4.66
CA ILE A 280 5.98 18.56 4.00
C ILE A 280 6.70 19.53 4.95
N LEU A 281 7.76 20.16 4.48
CA LEU A 281 8.61 21.06 5.25
C LEU A 281 9.20 22.18 4.39
N SER A 282 9.55 23.30 5.01
CA SER A 282 10.08 24.49 4.34
C SER A 282 11.46 24.27 3.73
N THR A 283 11.69 24.76 2.50
CA THR A 283 13.03 24.76 1.89
C THR A 283 13.98 25.75 2.53
N GLU A 284 13.47 26.79 3.22
CA GLU A 284 14.30 27.78 3.93
C GLU A 284 14.86 27.20 5.23
N THR A 285 14.03 26.46 5.99
CA THR A 285 14.44 25.85 7.26
C THR A 285 15.30 24.60 7.02
N PHE A 286 15.02 23.84 5.98
CA PHE A 286 15.71 22.60 5.63
C PHE A 286 16.37 22.72 4.26
N SER A 287 17.41 23.53 4.15
CA SER A 287 18.02 23.91 2.88
C SER A 287 18.83 22.81 2.19
N GLU A 288 19.28 21.78 2.93
CA GLU A 288 20.15 20.71 2.43
C GLU A 288 19.36 19.52 1.88
N SER A 289 18.92 19.60 0.62
CA SER A 289 18.12 18.54 -0.04
C SER A 289 18.80 17.17 -0.06
N SER A 290 20.12 17.13 -0.16
CA SER A 290 20.90 15.88 -0.12
C SER A 290 20.78 15.14 1.21
N LYS A 291 20.80 15.86 2.33
CA LYS A 291 20.58 15.27 3.67
C LYS A 291 19.15 14.74 3.82
N LEU A 292 18.16 15.47 3.31
CA LEU A 292 16.77 15.01 3.34
C LEU A 292 16.57 13.74 2.50
N ARG A 293 17.19 13.64 1.33
CA ARG A 293 17.15 12.42 0.51
C ARG A 293 17.81 11.25 1.22
N THR A 294 18.97 11.46 1.84
CA THR A 294 19.63 10.42 2.65
C THR A 294 18.71 9.96 3.78
N LEU A 295 18.07 10.89 4.49
CA LEU A 295 17.11 10.57 5.55
C LEU A 295 15.94 9.72 5.04
N VAL A 296 15.35 10.09 3.88
CA VAL A 296 14.24 9.33 3.26
C VAL A 296 14.69 7.91 2.92
N ARG A 297 15.84 7.76 2.26
CA ARG A 297 16.38 6.46 1.87
C ARG A 297 16.66 5.57 3.09
N ASP A 298 17.30 6.12 4.12
CA ASP A 298 17.64 5.37 5.33
C ASP A 298 16.36 4.97 6.09
N THR A 299 15.38 5.88 6.19
CA THR A 299 14.05 5.59 6.76
C THR A 299 13.33 4.50 5.97
N ASN A 300 13.33 4.56 4.65
CA ASN A 300 12.74 3.54 3.79
C ASN A 300 13.42 2.19 4.01
N CYS A 301 14.74 2.17 4.13
CA CYS A 301 15.50 0.94 4.30
C CYS A 301 15.23 0.27 5.67
N GLU A 302 15.18 1.06 6.74
CA GLU A 302 15.19 0.56 8.10
C GLU A 302 13.78 0.40 8.70
N HIS A 303 12.84 1.28 8.34
CA HIS A 303 11.56 1.44 9.04
C HIS A 303 10.32 1.23 8.18
N VAL A 304 10.40 1.47 6.86
CA VAL A 304 9.25 1.31 5.97
C VAL A 304 9.20 -0.11 5.40
N ARG A 305 8.03 -0.75 5.50
CA ARG A 305 7.83 -2.07 4.90
C ARG A 305 8.01 -1.98 3.39
N LEU A 306 8.56 -3.02 2.78
CA LEU A 306 8.79 -3.03 1.33
C LEU A 306 7.52 -2.71 0.53
N SER A 307 6.37 -3.25 0.93
CA SER A 307 5.06 -3.00 0.29
C SER A 307 4.61 -1.55 0.36
N ASP A 308 5.15 -0.77 1.29
CA ASP A 308 4.69 0.58 1.59
C ASP A 308 5.68 1.65 1.10
N ARG A 309 6.88 1.25 0.65
CA ARG A 309 7.89 2.17 0.12
C ARG A 309 7.40 2.81 -1.17
N LEU A 310 7.58 4.14 -1.28
CA LEU A 310 7.14 4.88 -2.46
C LEU A 310 8.32 5.39 -3.29
N SER A 311 9.16 6.25 -2.76
CA SER A 311 10.35 6.76 -3.46
C SER A 311 11.46 7.11 -2.47
N ASP A 312 12.71 6.97 -2.92
CA ASP A 312 13.90 7.46 -2.20
C ASP A 312 14.24 8.91 -2.61
N ASN A 313 13.53 9.48 -3.58
CA ASN A 313 13.64 10.88 -3.97
C ASN A 313 12.74 11.76 -3.08
N ILE A 314 13.00 13.06 -3.11
CA ILE A 314 12.13 14.07 -2.55
C ILE A 314 11.59 14.96 -3.67
N TYR A 315 10.50 15.66 -3.40
CA TYR A 315 9.93 16.60 -4.38
C TYR A 315 9.99 18.01 -3.82
N ARG A 316 10.06 19.00 -4.71
CA ARG A 316 9.95 20.43 -4.37
C ARG A 316 8.67 20.99 -4.96
N PHE A 317 7.92 21.69 -4.13
CA PHE A 317 6.69 22.37 -4.53
C PHE A 317 6.89 23.88 -4.42
N SER A 318 6.69 24.60 -5.53
CA SER A 318 6.80 26.05 -5.59
C SER A 318 5.50 26.72 -5.11
N ILE A 319 5.61 27.64 -4.16
CA ILE A 319 4.48 28.43 -3.67
C ILE A 319 3.99 29.44 -4.72
N VAL A 320 4.88 29.87 -5.63
CA VAL A 320 4.60 30.93 -6.61
C VAL A 320 3.69 30.40 -7.73
N ASP A 321 4.11 29.37 -8.42
CA ASP A 321 3.40 28.82 -9.59
C ASP A 321 2.67 27.50 -9.31
N GLY A 322 2.99 26.85 -8.19
CA GLY A 322 2.39 25.58 -7.82
C GLY A 322 2.94 24.41 -8.62
N SER A 323 4.12 24.55 -9.21
CA SER A 323 4.84 23.46 -9.87
C SER A 323 5.37 22.46 -8.82
N LEU A 324 5.45 21.21 -9.24
CA LEU A 324 6.03 20.12 -8.47
C LEU A 324 7.14 19.49 -9.31
N GLU A 325 8.31 19.38 -8.75
CA GLU A 325 9.49 18.77 -9.40
C GLU A 325 10.13 17.71 -8.53
N CYS A 326 10.67 16.67 -9.15
CA CYS A 326 11.45 15.64 -8.45
C CYS A 326 12.89 16.16 -8.27
N VAL A 327 13.37 16.19 -7.03
CA VAL A 327 14.75 16.56 -6.71
C VAL A 327 15.60 15.28 -6.79
N THR A 328 16.25 15.10 -7.93
CA THR A 328 17.19 14.01 -8.17
C THR A 328 18.62 14.39 -7.75
N GLU A 329 19.55 13.43 -7.73
CA GLU A 329 20.97 13.76 -7.60
C GLU A 329 21.38 14.66 -8.76
N GLU A 330 21.96 15.83 -8.47
CA GLU A 330 22.73 16.54 -9.47
C GLU A 330 23.84 15.59 -9.90
N ALA A 331 23.92 15.31 -11.20
CA ALA A 331 25.07 14.64 -11.78
C ALA A 331 26.31 15.50 -11.48
N SER A 332 27.10 15.04 -10.50
CA SER A 332 28.38 15.66 -10.16
C SER A 332 29.41 15.42 -11.26
#